data_82ef503ae79696188b226429123646ed
#
_entry.id   82ef503ae79696188b226429123646ed
#
_cell.length_a   1.000
_cell.length_b   1.000
_cell.length_c   1.000
_cell.angle_alpha   90.00
_cell.angle_beta   90.00
_cell.angle_gamma   90.00
#
_symmetry.space_group_name_H-M   'P 1'
#
loop_
_entity.id
_entity.type
_entity.pdbx_description
1 polymer ?
#
loop_
_entity_poly.entity_id
_entity_poly.type
_entity_poly.pdbx_seq_one_letter_code
_entity_poly.pdbx_strand_id
1 'polypeptide(L)'
;GLKEVLIGEGLNKDLSGVADFSSKNKGNYYLFMKFADSKEIEIQKAWAWGGYKFNKSSPKNLIYVKNLETLRYLDHYLEFTNLSRDLINTPANELNPKSFLSLVKRNKFFEKFIFTDYSQAEIKSKFPLTYAVGQSSTIKPEILHISNKKILKKDKPIVIIGKGVTFDTGGVNIKPGNSMRNMKKDMGGA
;
A
#
# COMPACT_ATOMS: atom_id res chain seq x y z
N GLY A 1 21.83 8.57 29.61
CA GLY A 1 22.73 7.51 29.24
C GLY A 1 22.08 6.58 28.23
N LEU A 2 22.87 5.88 27.42
CA LEU A 2 22.41 4.83 26.50
C LEU A 2 21.78 3.70 27.34
N LYS A 3 20.60 3.24 26.89
CA LYS A 3 19.94 2.08 27.49
C LYS A 3 19.92 0.97 26.45
N GLU A 4 20.34 -0.23 26.83
CA GLU A 4 20.16 -1.41 26.01
C GLU A 4 18.75 -1.95 26.16
N VAL A 5 18.18 -2.40 25.06
CA VAL A 5 16.87 -3.05 25.00
C VAL A 5 17.03 -4.34 24.21
N LEU A 6 16.66 -5.46 24.80
CA LEU A 6 16.59 -6.74 24.13
C LEU A 6 15.19 -6.91 23.55
N ILE A 7 15.11 -7.13 22.25
CA ILE A 7 13.85 -7.32 21.52
C ILE A 7 13.85 -8.71 20.89
N GLY A 8 12.87 -9.54 21.25
CA GLY A 8 12.68 -10.84 20.62
C GLY A 8 12.12 -10.72 19.20
N GLU A 9 12.43 -11.70 18.36
CA GLU A 9 11.92 -11.76 16.98
C GLU A 9 10.41 -12.06 16.90
N GLY A 10 9.80 -12.50 17.97
CA GLY A 10 8.44 -13.03 18.00
C GLY A 10 8.41 -14.57 17.94
N LEU A 11 7.27 -15.15 18.29
CA LEU A 11 7.09 -16.61 18.37
C LEU A 11 7.35 -17.32 17.03
N ASN A 12 6.99 -16.70 15.94
CA ASN A 12 7.14 -17.22 14.57
C ASN A 12 8.42 -16.73 13.88
N LYS A 13 9.33 -16.06 14.60
CA LYS A 13 10.51 -15.38 14.01
C LYS A 13 10.17 -14.42 12.89
N ASP A 14 8.99 -13.80 12.95
CA ASP A 14 8.42 -12.88 11.97
C ASP A 14 8.74 -11.39 12.25
N LEU A 15 9.61 -11.14 13.23
CA LEU A 15 9.99 -9.80 13.70
C LEU A 15 8.83 -8.98 14.30
N SER A 16 7.72 -9.62 14.67
CA SER A 16 6.57 -8.94 15.29
C SER A 16 6.96 -8.22 16.57
N GLY A 17 7.90 -8.77 17.35
CA GLY A 17 8.44 -8.12 18.57
C GLY A 17 9.12 -6.78 18.27
N VAL A 18 9.81 -6.67 17.14
CA VAL A 18 10.46 -5.42 16.70
C VAL A 18 9.41 -4.37 16.35
N ALA A 19 8.39 -4.75 15.60
CA ALA A 19 7.29 -3.86 15.23
C ALA A 19 6.48 -3.42 16.45
N ASP A 20 6.19 -4.33 17.38
CA ASP A 20 5.46 -4.03 18.62
C ASP A 20 6.24 -3.04 19.51
N PHE A 21 7.54 -3.23 19.65
CA PHE A 21 8.41 -2.31 20.39
C PHE A 21 8.38 -0.92 19.76
N SER A 22 8.55 -0.81 18.44
CA SER A 22 8.51 0.44 17.70
C SER A 22 7.16 1.15 17.84
N SER A 23 6.07 0.41 17.89
CA SER A 23 4.71 0.97 18.03
C SER A 23 4.48 1.65 19.38
N LYS A 24 5.10 1.12 20.44
CA LYS A 24 4.90 1.54 21.84
C LYS A 24 5.94 2.54 22.33
N ASN A 25 7.12 2.60 21.73
CA ASN A 25 8.24 3.39 22.19
C ASN A 25 8.60 4.48 21.19
N LYS A 26 9.05 5.63 21.70
CA LYS A 26 9.54 6.75 20.90
C LYS A 26 11.03 6.93 21.16
N GLY A 27 11.79 7.32 20.16
CA GLY A 27 13.19 7.66 20.29
C GLY A 27 14.05 7.25 19.10
N ASN A 28 15.33 7.51 19.24
CA ASN A 28 16.35 7.12 18.26
C ASN A 28 17.06 5.88 18.79
N TYR A 29 17.18 4.88 17.95
CA TYR A 29 17.73 3.59 18.30
C TYR A 29 18.82 3.18 17.32
N TYR A 30 19.73 2.33 17.78
CA TYR A 30 20.80 1.73 16.99
C TYR A 30 20.70 0.21 17.10
N LEU A 31 20.93 -0.49 15.99
CA LEU A 31 21.15 -1.93 16.03
C LEU A 31 22.55 -2.20 16.55
N PHE A 32 22.63 -2.84 17.71
CA PHE A 32 23.90 -3.16 18.36
C PHE A 32 24.58 -4.41 17.76
N MET A 33 23.79 -5.39 17.36
CA MET A 33 24.29 -6.64 16.77
C MET A 33 24.50 -6.50 15.26
N LYS A 34 25.56 -7.11 14.75
CA LYS A 34 25.74 -7.26 13.31
C LYS A 34 24.92 -8.44 12.81
N PHE A 35 24.05 -8.18 11.87
CA PHE A 35 23.30 -9.18 11.13
C PHE A 35 23.82 -9.25 9.69
N ALA A 36 23.47 -10.31 8.95
CA ALA A 36 23.59 -10.31 7.50
C ALA A 36 22.73 -9.17 6.93
N ASP A 37 23.17 -8.52 5.84
CA ASP A 37 22.50 -7.34 5.28
C ASP A 37 20.99 -7.55 5.04
N SER A 38 20.61 -8.72 4.54
CA SER A 38 19.20 -9.07 4.35
C SER A 38 18.37 -9.07 5.63
N LYS A 39 18.93 -9.59 6.72
CA LYS A 39 18.26 -9.61 8.03
C LYS A 39 18.17 -8.21 8.64
N GLU A 40 19.19 -7.39 8.45
CA GLU A 40 19.18 -6.00 8.91
C GLU A 40 18.08 -5.21 8.22
N ILE A 41 17.90 -5.38 6.91
CA ILE A 41 16.81 -4.75 6.14
C ILE A 41 15.44 -5.19 6.67
N GLU A 42 15.25 -6.48 6.95
CA GLU A 42 13.95 -6.98 7.48
C GLU A 42 13.65 -6.41 8.88
N ILE A 43 14.65 -6.28 9.74
CA ILE A 43 14.49 -5.65 11.07
C ILE A 43 14.08 -4.18 10.91
N GLN A 44 14.70 -3.45 9.98
CA GLN A 44 14.38 -2.05 9.70
C GLN A 44 12.97 -1.89 9.14
N LYS A 45 12.53 -2.78 8.26
CA LYS A 45 11.14 -2.83 7.78
C LYS A 45 10.16 -3.08 8.92
N ALA A 46 10.41 -4.07 9.75
CA ALA A 46 9.55 -4.38 10.90
C ALA A 46 9.45 -3.20 11.88
N TRP A 47 10.57 -2.54 12.16
CA TRP A 47 10.60 -1.32 12.95
C TRP A 47 9.70 -0.22 12.39
N ALA A 48 9.83 0.04 11.12
CA ALA A 48 9.07 1.08 10.44
C ALA A 48 7.57 0.74 10.33
N TRP A 49 7.23 -0.54 10.13
CA TRP A 49 5.83 -0.98 10.15
C TRP A 49 5.13 -0.72 11.48
N GLY A 50 5.84 -0.91 12.60
CA GLY A 50 5.31 -0.64 13.93
C GLY A 50 5.02 0.84 14.17
N GLY A 51 5.76 1.74 13.52
CA GLY A 51 5.58 3.18 13.64
C GLY A 51 4.35 3.76 12.89
N TYR A 52 3.69 2.98 12.03
CA TYR A 52 2.56 3.44 11.24
C TYR A 52 1.33 3.80 12.09
N LYS A 53 0.72 4.96 11.79
CA LYS A 53 -0.55 5.40 12.38
C LYS A 53 -1.41 6.07 11.31
N PHE A 54 -2.64 5.58 11.12
CA PHE A 54 -3.60 6.16 10.19
C PHE A 54 -3.97 7.59 10.57
N ASN A 55 -3.97 8.50 9.59
CA ASN A 55 -4.27 9.93 9.76
C ASN A 55 -3.44 10.65 10.84
N LYS A 56 -2.29 10.13 11.20
CA LYS A 56 -1.37 10.79 12.12
C LYS A 56 0.01 10.82 11.49
N SER A 57 0.74 11.89 11.73
CA SER A 57 2.17 11.88 11.46
C SER A 57 2.78 10.70 12.22
N SER A 58 3.35 9.75 11.48
CA SER A 58 4.07 8.64 12.09
C SER A 58 5.10 9.19 13.05
N PRO A 59 5.20 8.71 14.29
CA PRO A 59 6.25 9.14 15.19
C PRO A 59 7.58 8.86 14.49
N LYS A 60 8.47 9.84 14.48
CA LYS A 60 9.82 9.68 13.96
C LYS A 60 10.62 8.78 14.94
N ASN A 61 10.34 7.48 14.90
CA ASN A 61 11.18 6.50 15.54
C ASN A 61 12.25 6.13 14.52
N LEU A 62 13.45 6.64 14.72
CA LEU A 62 14.55 6.38 13.82
C LEU A 62 15.33 5.17 14.31
N ILE A 63 15.62 4.25 13.42
CA ILE A 63 16.69 3.28 13.59
C ILE A 63 17.83 3.66 12.65
N TYR A 64 19.05 3.62 13.14
CA TYR A 64 20.21 4.03 12.36
C TYR A 64 20.47 3.06 11.21
N VAL A 65 20.62 3.60 10.00
CA VAL A 65 20.94 2.86 8.78
C VAL A 65 22.31 3.31 8.28
N LYS A 66 23.26 2.37 8.16
CA LYS A 66 24.65 2.68 7.79
C LYS A 66 24.82 3.01 6.30
N ASN A 67 24.03 2.38 5.45
CA ASN A 67 24.16 2.45 4.00
C ASN A 67 23.11 3.37 3.40
N LEU A 68 23.54 4.37 2.62
CA LEU A 68 22.67 5.35 1.97
C LEU A 68 21.73 4.71 0.93
N GLU A 69 22.18 3.68 0.22
CA GLU A 69 21.35 2.96 -0.75
C GLU A 69 20.23 2.19 -0.03
N THR A 70 20.56 1.50 1.05
CA THR A 70 19.57 0.85 1.92
C THR A 70 18.57 1.86 2.48
N LEU A 71 19.03 3.04 2.90
CA LEU A 71 18.13 4.09 3.39
C LEU A 71 17.16 4.54 2.30
N ARG A 72 17.62 4.82 1.08
CA ARG A 72 16.76 5.20 -0.04
C ARG A 72 15.73 4.11 -0.38
N TYR A 73 16.17 2.85 -0.40
CA TYR A 73 15.26 1.73 -0.60
C TYR A 73 14.17 1.68 0.47
N LEU A 74 14.54 1.83 1.74
CA LEU A 74 13.60 1.81 2.86
C LEU A 74 12.64 2.99 2.82
N ASP A 75 13.10 4.18 2.48
CA ASP A 75 12.25 5.38 2.36
C ASP A 75 11.15 5.15 1.32
N HIS A 76 11.50 4.69 0.12
CA HIS A 76 10.50 4.36 -0.91
C HIS A 76 9.58 3.22 -0.48
N TYR A 77 10.15 2.15 0.08
CA TYR A 77 9.38 1.02 0.56
C TYR A 77 8.34 1.44 1.60
N LEU A 78 8.72 2.31 2.53
CA LEU A 78 7.84 2.82 3.58
C LEU A 78 6.79 3.79 3.05
N GLU A 79 7.19 4.69 2.15
CA GLU A 79 6.26 5.63 1.51
C GLU A 79 5.09 4.87 0.89
N PHE A 80 5.38 3.87 0.03
CA PHE A 80 4.34 3.11 -0.66
C PHE A 80 3.59 2.12 0.25
N THR A 81 4.27 1.52 1.22
CA THR A 81 3.60 0.66 2.21
C THR A 81 2.62 1.47 3.06
N ASN A 82 3.00 2.65 3.50
CA ASN A 82 2.13 3.52 4.30
C ASN A 82 1.00 4.09 3.45
N LEU A 83 1.27 4.50 2.21
CA LEU A 83 0.22 4.90 1.26
C LEU A 83 -0.82 3.79 1.06
N SER A 84 -0.36 2.56 0.82
CA SER A 84 -1.28 1.41 0.67
C SER A 84 -2.14 1.18 1.92
N ARG A 85 -1.54 1.30 3.10
CA ARG A 85 -2.26 1.18 4.37
C ARG A 85 -3.26 2.31 4.58
N ASP A 86 -2.90 3.53 4.24
CA ASP A 86 -3.80 4.68 4.33
C ASP A 86 -4.99 4.51 3.38
N LEU A 87 -4.75 4.08 2.15
CA LEU A 87 -5.80 3.78 1.18
C LEU A 87 -6.74 2.67 1.68
N ILE A 88 -6.19 1.56 2.18
CA ILE A 88 -6.98 0.44 2.74
C ILE A 88 -7.79 0.88 3.96
N ASN A 89 -7.25 1.78 4.78
CA ASN A 89 -7.93 2.26 5.98
C ASN A 89 -8.94 3.37 5.71
N THR A 90 -8.82 4.07 4.59
CA THR A 90 -9.76 5.12 4.20
C THR A 90 -11.15 4.55 3.93
N PRO A 91 -12.21 5.11 4.53
CA PRO A 91 -13.58 4.66 4.31
C PRO A 91 -14.01 4.79 2.84
N ALA A 92 -14.89 3.90 2.38
CA ALA A 92 -15.31 3.82 0.98
C ALA A 92 -16.14 5.03 0.49
N ASN A 93 -16.72 5.80 1.40
CA ASN A 93 -17.37 7.08 1.06
C ASN A 93 -16.34 8.16 0.64
N GLU A 94 -15.12 8.06 1.12
CA GLU A 94 -14.01 8.96 0.75
C GLU A 94 -13.17 8.36 -0.38
N LEU A 95 -12.80 7.07 -0.26
CA LEU A 95 -12.05 6.34 -1.27
C LEU A 95 -12.99 5.54 -2.17
N ASN A 96 -13.45 6.16 -3.23
CA ASN A 96 -14.22 5.55 -4.31
C ASN A 96 -13.38 5.42 -5.60
N PRO A 97 -13.84 4.73 -6.65
CA PRO A 97 -13.06 4.54 -7.88
C PRO A 97 -12.50 5.84 -8.45
N LYS A 98 -13.28 6.89 -8.49
CA LYS A 98 -12.88 8.19 -9.06
C LYS A 98 -11.83 8.91 -8.20
N SER A 99 -12.03 8.94 -6.87
CA SER A 99 -11.06 9.57 -5.96
C SER A 99 -9.75 8.78 -5.92
N PHE A 100 -9.81 7.45 -6.00
CA PHE A 100 -8.62 6.60 -6.06
C PHE A 100 -7.77 6.91 -7.30
N LEU A 101 -8.37 6.93 -8.49
CA LEU A 101 -7.64 7.31 -9.70
C LEU A 101 -7.01 8.70 -9.59
N SER A 102 -7.73 9.66 -9.02
CA SER A 102 -7.23 11.01 -8.80
C SER A 102 -6.01 11.05 -7.89
N LEU A 103 -5.99 10.24 -6.84
CA LEU A 103 -4.85 10.12 -5.93
C LEU A 103 -3.62 9.55 -6.64
N VAL A 104 -3.80 8.48 -7.42
CA VAL A 104 -2.71 7.88 -8.21
C VAL A 104 -2.12 8.89 -9.19
N LYS A 105 -2.96 9.59 -9.95
CA LYS A 105 -2.53 10.56 -10.96
C LYS A 105 -1.79 11.77 -10.37
N ARG A 106 -2.10 12.15 -9.13
CA ARG A 106 -1.44 13.27 -8.43
C ARG A 106 -0.17 12.86 -7.70
N ASN A 107 0.10 11.56 -7.57
CA ASN A 107 1.30 11.11 -6.89
C ASN A 107 2.54 11.40 -7.74
N LYS A 108 3.49 12.14 -7.17
CA LYS A 108 4.73 12.57 -7.83
C LYS A 108 5.56 11.41 -8.41
N PHE A 109 5.47 10.23 -7.82
CA PHE A 109 6.15 9.05 -8.33
C PHE A 109 5.74 8.72 -9.77
N PHE A 110 4.47 8.94 -10.09
CA PHE A 110 3.93 8.66 -11.43
C PHE A 110 3.98 9.83 -12.40
N GLU A 111 4.60 10.95 -12.03
CA GLU A 111 4.64 12.17 -12.86
C GLU A 111 5.19 11.94 -14.27
N LYS A 112 6.14 11.00 -14.41
CA LYS A 112 6.77 10.64 -15.70
C LYS A 112 6.09 9.47 -16.41
N PHE A 113 5.01 8.93 -15.85
CA PHE A 113 4.30 7.81 -16.44
C PHE A 113 3.20 8.28 -17.38
N ILE A 114 2.86 7.43 -18.33
CA ILE A 114 1.76 7.65 -19.27
C ILE A 114 0.50 7.04 -18.69
N PHE A 115 -0.54 7.86 -18.56
CA PHE A 115 -1.85 7.43 -18.12
C PHE A 115 -2.77 7.25 -19.32
N THR A 116 -3.52 6.16 -19.34
CA THR A 116 -4.61 5.94 -20.27
C THR A 116 -5.88 5.66 -19.49
N ASP A 117 -6.85 6.54 -19.63
CA ASP A 117 -8.20 6.39 -19.07
C ASP A 117 -9.11 5.70 -20.09
N TYR A 118 -10.14 5.07 -19.59
CA TYR A 118 -11.18 4.43 -20.39
C TYR A 118 -12.52 5.09 -20.09
N SER A 119 -13.24 5.45 -21.15
CA SER A 119 -14.63 5.90 -21.02
C SER A 119 -15.53 4.76 -20.53
N GLN A 120 -16.70 5.09 -19.97
CA GLN A 120 -17.65 4.08 -19.51
C GLN A 120 -18.11 3.15 -20.64
N ALA A 121 -18.23 3.67 -21.87
CA ALA A 121 -18.54 2.87 -23.05
C ALA A 121 -17.44 1.84 -23.36
N GLU A 122 -16.16 2.27 -23.25
CA GLU A 122 -15.01 1.38 -23.43
C GLU A 122 -14.92 0.34 -22.31
N ILE A 123 -15.16 0.74 -21.04
CA ILE A 123 -15.18 -0.20 -19.93
C ILE A 123 -16.27 -1.26 -20.15
N LYS A 124 -17.48 -0.84 -20.55
CA LYS A 124 -18.56 -1.76 -20.86
C LYS A 124 -18.22 -2.73 -21.99
N SER A 125 -17.57 -2.28 -23.05
CA SER A 125 -17.26 -3.11 -24.22
C SER A 125 -16.01 -3.95 -24.07
N LYS A 126 -14.92 -3.38 -23.51
CA LYS A 126 -13.60 -4.04 -23.40
C LYS A 126 -13.41 -4.81 -22.09
N PHE A 127 -14.10 -4.40 -21.02
CA PHE A 127 -13.97 -4.96 -19.67
C PHE A 127 -15.35 -5.24 -19.05
N PRO A 128 -16.17 -6.09 -19.70
CA PRO A 128 -17.57 -6.27 -19.32
C PRO A 128 -17.77 -6.78 -17.89
N LEU A 129 -16.85 -7.57 -17.35
CA LEU A 129 -16.92 -8.05 -15.96
C LEU A 129 -16.71 -6.92 -14.96
N THR A 130 -15.76 -6.03 -15.20
CA THR A 130 -15.55 -4.83 -14.35
C THR A 130 -16.77 -3.93 -14.38
N TYR A 131 -17.35 -3.73 -15.57
CA TYR A 131 -18.59 -2.96 -15.73
C TYR A 131 -19.73 -3.59 -14.97
N ALA A 132 -19.94 -4.91 -15.11
CA ALA A 132 -21.03 -5.65 -14.45
C ALA A 132 -20.98 -5.52 -12.92
N VAL A 133 -19.80 -5.61 -12.33
CA VAL A 133 -19.60 -5.48 -10.87
C VAL A 133 -19.96 -4.08 -10.37
N GLY A 134 -19.61 -3.03 -11.11
CA GLY A 134 -19.76 -1.64 -10.66
C GLY A 134 -20.99 -0.90 -11.22
N GLN A 135 -21.74 -1.49 -12.16
CA GLN A 135 -22.80 -0.77 -12.88
C GLN A 135 -23.96 -0.26 -12.02
N SER A 136 -24.25 -0.94 -10.90
CA SER A 136 -25.31 -0.54 -9.97
C SER A 136 -24.89 0.59 -9.04
N SER A 137 -23.59 0.89 -8.93
CA SER A 137 -23.10 1.98 -8.08
C SER A 137 -23.38 3.35 -8.69
N THR A 138 -23.62 4.34 -7.84
CA THR A 138 -23.75 5.75 -8.24
C THR A 138 -22.42 6.23 -8.87
N ILE A 139 -21.29 5.88 -8.24
CA ILE A 139 -19.95 6.14 -8.79
C ILE A 139 -19.54 4.92 -9.59
N LYS A 140 -19.38 5.12 -10.88
CA LYS A 140 -19.12 4.04 -11.83
C LYS A 140 -17.70 3.46 -11.68
N PRO A 141 -17.48 2.20 -12.13
CA PRO A 141 -16.17 1.60 -12.11
C PRO A 141 -15.21 2.36 -13.02
N GLU A 142 -13.95 2.37 -12.64
CA GLU A 142 -12.87 3.02 -13.38
C GLU A 142 -11.77 2.02 -13.69
N ILE A 143 -11.05 2.25 -14.79
CA ILE A 143 -9.84 1.51 -15.14
C ILE A 143 -8.76 2.53 -15.49
N LEU A 144 -7.59 2.36 -14.91
CA LEU A 144 -6.43 3.17 -15.20
C LEU A 144 -5.30 2.28 -15.70
N HIS A 145 -4.83 2.54 -16.91
CA HIS A 145 -3.62 1.93 -17.43
C HIS A 145 -2.45 2.90 -17.24
N ILE A 146 -1.40 2.41 -16.60
CA ILE A 146 -0.18 3.18 -16.31
C ILE A 146 0.97 2.49 -17.02
N SER A 147 1.77 3.23 -17.77
CA SER A 147 2.98 2.71 -18.41
C SER A 147 4.15 3.66 -18.27
N ASN A 148 5.35 3.12 -18.11
CA ASN A 148 6.58 3.93 -18.02
C ASN A 148 7.07 4.45 -19.38
N LYS A 149 6.53 3.92 -20.47
CA LYS A 149 6.81 4.34 -21.86
C LYS A 149 5.65 3.97 -22.76
N LYS A 150 5.63 4.55 -23.96
CA LYS A 150 4.70 4.14 -25.01
C LYS A 150 4.99 2.69 -25.43
N ILE A 151 3.96 1.83 -25.31
CA ILE A 151 4.06 0.42 -25.70
C ILE A 151 3.82 0.29 -27.20
N LEU A 152 4.75 -0.33 -27.91
CA LEU A 152 4.67 -0.60 -29.34
C LEU A 152 4.21 -2.05 -29.57
N LYS A 153 3.66 -2.34 -30.76
CA LYS A 153 3.19 -3.71 -31.10
C LYS A 153 4.25 -4.80 -30.95
N LYS A 154 5.54 -4.47 -31.13
CA LYS A 154 6.68 -5.39 -30.99
C LYS A 154 7.12 -5.60 -29.54
N ASP A 155 6.65 -4.79 -28.61
CA ASP A 155 7.07 -4.85 -27.20
C ASP A 155 6.41 -6.08 -26.53
N LYS A 156 7.16 -6.65 -25.60
CA LYS A 156 6.68 -7.71 -24.69
C LYS A 156 6.73 -7.14 -23.26
N PRO A 157 5.75 -6.32 -22.87
CA PRO A 157 5.77 -5.69 -21.56
C PRO A 157 5.48 -6.71 -20.45
N ILE A 158 6.04 -6.45 -19.26
CA ILE A 158 5.55 -7.06 -18.03
C ILE A 158 4.30 -6.28 -17.64
N VAL A 159 3.18 -7.00 -17.46
CA VAL A 159 1.89 -6.41 -17.07
C VAL A 159 1.60 -6.80 -15.63
N ILE A 160 1.31 -5.81 -14.79
CA ILE A 160 0.84 -5.99 -13.42
C ILE A 160 -0.61 -5.54 -13.38
N ILE A 161 -1.49 -6.40 -12.86
CA ILE A 161 -2.93 -6.11 -12.74
C ILE A 161 -3.28 -6.05 -11.27
N GLY A 162 -3.82 -4.93 -10.83
CA GLY A 162 -4.27 -4.69 -9.47
C GLY A 162 -5.80 -4.75 -9.38
N LYS A 163 -6.31 -5.48 -8.38
CA LYS A 163 -7.74 -5.47 -8.03
C LYS A 163 -8.03 -4.24 -7.18
N GLY A 164 -8.90 -3.35 -7.67
CA GLY A 164 -9.24 -2.07 -7.06
C GLY A 164 -10.70 -1.96 -6.61
N VAL A 165 -11.31 -3.03 -6.08
CA VAL A 165 -12.70 -2.97 -5.58
C VAL A 165 -12.72 -2.19 -4.27
N THR A 166 -13.12 -0.93 -4.31
CA THR A 166 -13.05 0.01 -3.17
C THR A 166 -13.92 -0.40 -1.99
N PHE A 167 -15.02 -1.13 -2.23
CA PHE A 167 -15.81 -1.75 -1.18
C PHE A 167 -16.64 -2.91 -1.75
N ASP A 168 -16.37 -4.14 -1.32
CA ASP A 168 -17.09 -5.31 -1.79
C ASP A 168 -18.28 -5.67 -0.90
N THR A 169 -19.48 -5.35 -1.34
CA THR A 169 -20.74 -5.70 -0.67
C THR A 169 -21.26 -7.11 -1.03
N GLY A 170 -20.59 -7.80 -1.94
CA GLY A 170 -21.08 -9.06 -2.54
C GLY A 170 -22.14 -8.85 -3.60
N GLY A 171 -22.44 -7.61 -3.95
CA GLY A 171 -23.56 -7.19 -4.80
C GLY A 171 -24.81 -6.87 -3.96
N VAL A 172 -25.34 -5.65 -4.16
CA VAL A 172 -26.59 -5.16 -3.51
C VAL A 172 -26.60 -5.37 -1.99
N ASN A 173 -25.46 -5.17 -1.34
CA ASN A 173 -25.33 -5.27 0.13
C ASN A 173 -25.68 -6.67 0.70
N ILE A 174 -25.38 -7.75 -0.04
CA ILE A 174 -25.77 -9.12 0.35
C ILE A 174 -24.83 -9.75 1.40
N LYS A 175 -23.59 -9.26 1.54
CA LYS A 175 -22.66 -9.81 2.53
C LYS A 175 -23.17 -9.56 3.96
N PRO A 176 -23.07 -10.55 4.88
CA PRO A 176 -23.35 -10.33 6.30
C PRO A 176 -22.46 -9.22 6.88
N GLY A 177 -22.98 -8.43 7.83
CA GLY A 177 -22.30 -7.27 8.38
C GLY A 177 -20.87 -7.55 8.88
N ASN A 178 -20.65 -8.68 9.56
CA ASN A 178 -19.31 -9.07 10.05
C ASN A 178 -18.33 -9.34 8.90
N SER A 179 -18.78 -9.94 7.80
CA SER A 179 -17.97 -10.18 6.62
C SER A 179 -17.74 -8.91 5.81
N MET A 180 -18.74 -8.03 5.75
CA MET A 180 -18.70 -6.78 4.98
C MET A 180 -17.81 -5.71 5.63
N ARG A 181 -17.76 -5.67 6.95
CA ARG A 181 -17.07 -4.63 7.73
C ARG A 181 -15.65 -4.29 7.24
N ASN A 182 -14.90 -5.31 6.81
CA ASN A 182 -13.52 -5.16 6.38
C ASN A 182 -13.36 -5.07 4.86
N MET A 183 -14.44 -4.97 4.08
CA MET A 183 -14.37 -5.02 2.61
C MET A 183 -13.81 -3.74 1.97
N LYS A 184 -13.53 -2.70 2.73
CA LYS A 184 -12.69 -1.58 2.30
C LYS A 184 -11.27 -2.01 1.92
N LYS A 185 -10.79 -3.16 2.40
CA LYS A 185 -9.49 -3.75 2.05
C LYS A 185 -9.46 -4.40 0.64
N ASP A 186 -10.60 -4.55 -0.01
CA ASP A 186 -10.73 -5.33 -1.25
C ASP A 186 -10.09 -4.62 -2.46
N MET A 187 -9.59 -3.42 -2.26
CA MET A 187 -8.78 -2.67 -3.22
C MET A 187 -7.27 -2.74 -2.94
N GLY A 188 -6.84 -3.46 -1.92
CA GLY A 188 -5.43 -3.49 -1.51
C GLY A 188 -4.46 -4.14 -2.50
N GLY A 189 -4.95 -4.69 -3.60
CA GLY A 189 -4.15 -5.23 -4.69
C GLY A 189 -3.91 -4.28 -5.85
N ALA A 190 -4.48 -3.07 -5.80
CA ALA A 190 -4.41 -2.08 -6.88
C ALA A 190 -3.17 -1.20 -6.80
#